data_d0f009241dbdb99e08f5f02868d7e349
#
_entry.id   d0f009241dbdb99e08f5f02868d7e349
#
_cell.length_a   1.000
_cell.length_b   1.000
_cell.length_c   1.000
_cell.angle_alpha   90.00
_cell.angle_beta   90.00
_cell.angle_gamma   90.00
#
_symmetry.space_group_name_H-M   'P 1'
#
loop_
_entity.id
_entity.type
_entity.pdbx_description
1 polymer ?
#
loop_
_entity_poly.entity_id
_entity_poly.type
_entity_poly.pdbx_seq_one_letter_code
_entity_poly.pdbx_strand_id
1 'polypeptide(L)'
;ITSVDRDDLKDGGSEIWAETIRKVREISQGTTMETLVPDFAGKWENLERVMQERPEIMSHNLETVRRLTKEVRVQAKYDRSLEALKRINSFGLRTKSGVMLGLGETREEVLETMNDLYQNGVHILTLGQYLQFIF
;
A
#
# COMPACT_ATOMS: atom_id res chain seq x y z
N ILE A 1 2.73 -0.34 -11.25
CA ILE A 1 4.04 -0.90 -10.86
C ILE A 1 3.89 -1.51 -9.48
N THR A 2 4.48 -2.68 -9.25
CA THR A 2 4.55 -3.36 -7.93
C THR A 2 5.87 -4.10 -7.81
N SER A 3 6.27 -4.43 -6.60
CA SER A 3 7.42 -5.29 -6.31
C SER A 3 7.14 -6.16 -5.09
N VAL A 4 7.98 -7.15 -4.86
CA VAL A 4 8.08 -7.81 -3.55
C VAL A 4 8.75 -6.88 -2.54
N ASP A 5 8.57 -7.14 -1.26
CA ASP A 5 9.29 -6.43 -0.20
C ASP A 5 10.79 -6.74 -0.31
N ARG A 6 11.61 -5.70 -0.25
CA ARG A 6 13.07 -5.79 -0.39
C ARG A 6 13.76 -5.56 0.94
N ASP A 7 13.43 -6.43 1.92
CA ASP A 7 14.03 -6.38 3.26
C ASP A 7 15.54 -6.69 3.26
N ASP A 8 16.05 -7.22 2.15
CA ASP A 8 17.47 -7.42 1.87
C ASP A 8 18.22 -6.10 1.60
N LEU A 9 17.51 -5.01 1.24
CA LEU A 9 18.08 -3.69 0.98
C LEU A 9 17.89 -2.76 2.18
N LYS A 10 18.91 -1.97 2.50
CA LYS A 10 18.86 -1.02 3.62
C LYS A 10 17.73 0.01 3.50
N ASP A 11 17.43 0.42 2.26
CA ASP A 11 16.40 1.38 1.91
C ASP A 11 15.06 0.73 1.50
N GLY A 12 14.94 -0.60 1.64
CA GLY A 12 13.74 -1.33 1.19
C GLY A 12 13.49 -1.24 -0.31
N GLY A 13 14.50 -0.87 -1.11
CA GLY A 13 14.40 -0.68 -2.56
C GLY A 13 13.79 0.66 -2.98
N SER A 14 13.67 1.63 -2.09
CA SER A 14 13.04 2.93 -2.38
C SER A 14 13.74 3.72 -3.49
N GLU A 15 15.07 3.60 -3.64
CA GLU A 15 15.80 4.21 -4.74
C GLU A 15 15.43 3.58 -6.09
N ILE A 16 15.32 2.25 -6.13
CA ILE A 16 14.91 1.53 -7.34
C ILE A 16 13.48 1.94 -7.73
N TRP A 17 12.59 2.10 -6.74
CA TRP A 17 11.23 2.61 -6.96
C TRP A 17 11.23 4.00 -7.61
N ALA A 18 11.96 4.95 -7.00
CA ALA A 18 12.06 6.32 -7.49
C ALA A 18 12.63 6.37 -8.91
N GLU A 19 13.72 5.64 -9.15
CA GLU A 19 14.36 5.59 -10.48
C GLU A 19 13.45 4.96 -11.53
N THR A 20 12.71 3.90 -11.17
CA THR A 20 11.77 3.25 -12.09
C THR A 20 10.66 4.22 -12.52
N ILE A 21 10.07 4.97 -11.59
CA ILE A 21 9.03 5.97 -11.89
C ILE A 21 9.59 7.04 -12.83
N ARG A 22 10.77 7.57 -12.54
CA ARG A 22 11.44 8.56 -13.40
C ARG A 22 11.65 8.02 -14.80
N LYS A 23 12.17 6.79 -14.95
CA LYS A 23 12.44 6.17 -16.24
C LYS A 23 11.19 5.90 -17.05
N VAL A 24 10.12 5.42 -16.42
CA VAL A 24 8.84 5.25 -17.12
C VAL A 24 8.32 6.58 -17.65
N ARG A 25 8.40 7.65 -16.85
CA ARG A 25 7.95 8.99 -17.27
C ARG A 25 8.79 9.57 -18.39
N GLU A 26 10.11 9.34 -18.39
CA GLU A 26 11.01 9.74 -19.48
C GLU A 26 10.66 9.04 -20.80
N ILE A 27 10.40 7.74 -20.76
CA ILE A 27 10.15 6.92 -21.96
C ILE A 27 8.72 7.09 -22.48
N SER A 28 7.75 7.29 -21.59
CA SER A 28 6.33 7.33 -21.93
C SER A 28 5.61 8.46 -21.19
N GLN A 29 5.72 9.66 -21.70
CA GLN A 29 5.19 10.89 -21.08
C GLN A 29 3.66 10.91 -20.90
N GLY A 30 2.91 10.10 -21.65
CA GLY A 30 1.44 10.02 -21.56
C GLY A 30 0.93 8.92 -20.64
N THR A 31 1.82 8.11 -20.07
CA THR A 31 1.42 6.98 -19.22
C THR A 31 1.22 7.44 -17.78
N THR A 32 0.03 7.21 -17.25
CA THR A 32 -0.25 7.36 -15.81
C THR A 32 0.25 6.15 -15.04
N MET A 33 0.72 6.37 -13.81
CA MET A 33 1.32 5.31 -12.99
C MET A 33 0.57 5.14 -11.67
N GLU A 34 0.23 3.89 -11.39
CA GLU A 34 -0.11 3.45 -10.05
C GLU A 34 1.06 2.65 -9.48
N THR A 35 1.49 2.98 -8.28
CA THR A 35 2.56 2.28 -7.57
C THR A 35 2.01 1.63 -6.32
N LEU A 36 2.13 0.31 -6.22
CA LEU A 36 1.79 -0.44 -5.00
C LEU A 36 3.08 -0.70 -4.22
N VAL A 37 3.29 0.06 -3.16
CA VAL A 37 4.53 0.09 -2.39
C VAL A 37 4.40 -0.60 -1.02
N PRO A 38 5.50 -1.10 -0.44
CA PRO A 38 5.53 -1.56 0.95
C PRO A 38 5.46 -0.37 1.94
N ASP A 39 5.30 -0.67 3.23
CA ASP A 39 5.39 0.35 4.30
C ASP A 39 6.83 0.67 4.70
N PHE A 40 7.82 0.12 3.99
CA PHE A 40 9.26 0.27 4.24
C PHE A 40 9.66 0.02 5.70
N ALA A 41 8.96 -0.87 6.38
CA ALA A 41 9.15 -1.18 7.81
C ALA A 41 9.05 0.07 8.73
N GLY A 42 8.37 1.13 8.29
CA GLY A 42 8.22 2.41 8.98
C GLY A 42 9.39 3.36 8.81
N LYS A 43 10.31 3.10 7.89
CA LYS A 43 11.37 4.05 7.49
C LYS A 43 10.77 5.08 6.54
N TRP A 44 10.18 6.12 7.12
CA TRP A 44 9.35 7.07 6.38
C TRP A 44 10.13 7.86 5.33
N GLU A 45 11.43 8.07 5.53
CA GLU A 45 12.32 8.69 4.54
C GLU A 45 12.37 7.90 3.21
N ASN A 46 12.18 6.57 3.27
CA ASN A 46 12.14 5.72 2.08
C ASN A 46 10.79 5.87 1.36
N LEU A 47 9.69 5.95 2.10
CA LEU A 47 8.37 6.24 1.54
C LEU A 47 8.36 7.64 0.89
N GLU A 48 8.91 8.64 1.56
CA GLU A 48 9.01 10.02 1.06
C GLU A 48 9.79 10.10 -0.24
N ARG A 49 10.89 9.35 -0.37
CA ARG A 49 11.67 9.28 -1.62
C ARG A 49 10.80 8.86 -2.80
N VAL A 50 9.95 7.86 -2.62
CA VAL A 50 9.05 7.42 -3.69
C VAL A 50 7.94 8.44 -3.94
N MET A 51 7.37 9.04 -2.88
CA MET A 51 6.35 10.09 -3.00
C MET A 51 6.83 11.31 -3.78
N GLN A 52 8.11 11.67 -3.67
CA GLN A 52 8.70 12.80 -4.39
C GLN A 52 8.63 12.64 -5.91
N GLU A 53 8.60 11.41 -6.42
CA GLU A 53 8.43 11.13 -7.85
C GLU A 53 6.98 11.31 -8.35
N ARG A 54 6.02 11.55 -7.43
CA ARG A 54 4.63 11.93 -7.70
C ARG A 54 3.93 11.03 -8.74
N PRO A 55 3.83 9.70 -8.49
CA PRO A 55 2.95 8.85 -9.31
C PRO A 55 1.49 9.35 -9.18
N GLU A 56 0.66 9.09 -10.18
CA GLU A 56 -0.73 9.54 -10.21
C GLU A 56 -1.57 8.88 -9.11
N ILE A 57 -1.27 7.61 -8.79
CA ILE A 57 -1.86 6.89 -7.66
C ILE A 57 -0.74 6.19 -6.89
N MET A 58 -0.75 6.35 -5.57
CA MET A 58 0.14 5.59 -4.71
C MET A 58 -0.68 4.70 -3.78
N SER A 59 -0.41 3.41 -3.85
CA SER A 59 -1.18 2.36 -3.18
C SER A 59 -0.34 1.68 -2.11
N HIS A 60 -0.98 1.36 -1.00
CA HIS A 60 -0.47 0.43 0.00
C HIS A 60 -1.63 -0.41 0.52
N ASN A 61 -1.57 -1.73 0.35
CA ASN A 61 -2.67 -2.59 0.73
C ASN A 61 -2.66 -2.90 2.23
N LEU A 62 -3.84 -2.82 2.84
CA LEU A 62 -4.06 -3.26 4.22
C LEU A 62 -4.21 -4.79 4.31
N GLU A 63 -4.66 -5.41 3.22
CA GLU A 63 -4.86 -6.83 2.95
C GLU A 63 -6.00 -7.45 3.75
N THR A 64 -6.15 -7.16 5.04
CA THR A 64 -7.19 -7.74 5.89
C THR A 64 -7.55 -6.81 7.05
N VAL A 65 -8.54 -7.22 7.85
CA VAL A 65 -8.98 -6.51 9.05
C VAL A 65 -7.95 -6.56 10.18
N ARG A 66 -8.05 -5.65 11.13
CA ARG A 66 -7.09 -5.48 12.25
C ARG A 66 -6.80 -6.78 12.99
N ARG A 67 -7.83 -7.55 13.35
CA ARG A 67 -7.69 -8.80 14.10
C ARG A 67 -6.85 -9.84 13.35
N LEU A 68 -7.05 -9.96 12.04
CA LEU A 68 -6.41 -10.98 11.22
C LEU A 68 -5.02 -10.58 10.70
N THR A 69 -4.62 -9.32 10.87
CA THR A 69 -3.35 -8.81 10.30
C THR A 69 -2.14 -9.67 10.70
N LYS A 70 -2.04 -10.08 11.96
CA LYS A 70 -0.91 -10.89 12.44
C LYS A 70 -0.85 -12.30 11.85
N GLU A 71 -2.00 -12.84 11.45
CA GLU A 71 -2.11 -14.18 10.86
C GLU A 71 -1.85 -14.15 9.36
N VAL A 72 -2.34 -13.11 8.68
CA VAL A 72 -2.25 -12.96 7.21
C VAL A 72 -0.93 -12.31 6.79
N ARG A 73 -0.40 -11.38 7.59
CA ARG A 73 0.79 -10.59 7.28
C ARG A 73 1.74 -10.58 8.47
N VAL A 74 2.62 -11.56 8.53
CA VAL A 74 3.49 -11.81 9.70
C VAL A 74 4.35 -10.60 10.11
N GLN A 75 4.85 -9.82 9.14
CA GLN A 75 5.73 -8.67 9.40
C GLN A 75 5.01 -7.31 9.39
N ALA A 76 3.85 -7.23 8.75
CA ALA A 76 3.11 -5.98 8.64
C ALA A 76 2.32 -5.66 9.92
N LYS A 77 2.17 -4.38 10.17
CA LYS A 77 1.38 -3.87 11.30
C LYS A 77 0.25 -3.01 10.75
N TYR A 78 -0.97 -3.30 11.17
CA TYR A 78 -2.17 -2.59 10.75
C TYR A 78 -2.03 -1.06 10.87
N ASP A 79 -1.63 -0.58 12.05
CA ASP A 79 -1.49 0.86 12.31
C ASP A 79 -0.33 1.50 11.50
N ARG A 80 0.73 0.74 11.23
CA ARG A 80 1.83 1.21 10.38
C ARG A 80 1.39 1.35 8.93
N SER A 81 0.55 0.45 8.45
CA SER A 81 -0.05 0.54 7.11
C SER A 81 -0.99 1.75 6.99
N LEU A 82 -1.80 2.03 8.02
CA LEU A 82 -2.63 3.23 8.05
C LEU A 82 -1.78 4.52 8.09
N GLU A 83 -0.71 4.54 8.87
CA GLU A 83 0.21 5.68 8.91
C GLU A 83 0.89 5.92 7.54
N ALA A 84 1.30 4.85 6.82
CA ALA A 84 1.82 4.97 5.47
C ALA A 84 0.80 5.63 4.53
N LEU A 85 -0.45 5.17 4.54
CA LEU A 85 -1.54 5.73 3.73
C LEU A 85 -1.83 7.20 4.08
N LYS A 86 -1.87 7.52 5.37
CA LYS A 86 -2.04 8.90 5.84
C LYS A 86 -0.93 9.81 5.34
N ARG A 87 0.33 9.37 5.36
CA ARG A 87 1.48 10.14 4.85
C ARG A 87 1.38 10.36 3.35
N ILE A 88 1.00 9.34 2.57
CA ILE A 88 0.77 9.46 1.13
C ILE A 88 -0.31 10.51 0.84
N ASN A 89 -1.44 10.45 1.55
CA ASN A 89 -2.50 11.44 1.42
C ASN A 89 -2.05 12.84 1.80
N SER A 90 -1.35 13.00 2.94
CA SER A 90 -0.86 14.30 3.42
C SER A 90 0.18 14.92 2.49
N PHE A 91 0.88 14.11 1.69
CA PHE A 91 1.79 14.58 0.65
C PHE A 91 1.05 15.10 -0.60
N GLY A 92 -0.26 14.90 -0.66
CA GLY A 92 -1.12 15.36 -1.75
C GLY A 92 -1.19 14.38 -2.93
N LEU A 93 -0.94 13.09 -2.71
CA LEU A 93 -1.08 12.04 -3.72
C LEU A 93 -2.45 11.36 -3.60
N ARG A 94 -2.97 10.86 -4.73
CA ARG A 94 -4.17 10.03 -4.73
C ARG A 94 -3.84 8.67 -4.12
N THR A 95 -4.50 8.36 -3.00
CA THR A 95 -4.19 7.21 -2.16
C THR A 95 -5.16 6.06 -2.41
N LYS A 96 -4.62 4.85 -2.54
CA LYS A 96 -5.42 3.63 -2.73
C LYS A 96 -4.99 2.54 -1.76
N SER A 97 -5.95 1.70 -1.36
CA SER A 97 -5.70 0.51 -0.56
C SER A 97 -6.52 -0.68 -1.06
N GLY A 98 -6.16 -1.87 -0.64
CA GLY A 98 -6.86 -3.11 -0.94
C GLY A 98 -7.06 -3.98 0.29
N VAL A 99 -8.19 -4.69 0.33
CA VAL A 99 -8.55 -5.65 1.36
C VAL A 99 -9.10 -6.91 0.69
N MET A 100 -8.64 -8.07 1.14
CA MET A 100 -9.18 -9.36 0.75
C MET A 100 -10.31 -9.76 1.70
N LEU A 101 -11.38 -10.32 1.13
CA LEU A 101 -12.52 -10.86 1.87
C LEU A 101 -12.53 -12.39 1.78
N GLY A 102 -12.99 -13.04 2.87
CA GLY A 102 -13.06 -14.50 2.94
C GLY A 102 -11.91 -15.13 3.74
N LEU A 103 -11.25 -14.35 4.58
CA LEU A 103 -10.19 -14.81 5.50
C LEU A 103 -10.71 -15.13 6.92
N GLY A 104 -12.03 -14.96 7.16
CA GLY A 104 -12.67 -15.17 8.46
C GLY A 104 -12.99 -13.87 9.21
N GLU A 105 -12.98 -12.76 8.52
CA GLU A 105 -13.44 -11.46 9.01
C GLU A 105 -14.98 -11.43 9.15
N THR A 106 -15.48 -10.59 10.05
CA THR A 106 -16.91 -10.28 10.13
C THR A 106 -17.23 -9.04 9.29
N ARG A 107 -18.51 -8.85 8.99
CA ARG A 107 -19.01 -7.67 8.28
C ARG A 107 -18.65 -6.38 9.02
N GLU A 108 -18.81 -6.39 10.35
CA GLU A 108 -18.52 -5.25 11.22
C GLU A 108 -17.05 -4.87 11.18
N GLU A 109 -16.15 -5.86 11.19
CA GLU A 109 -14.70 -5.64 11.06
C GLU A 109 -14.32 -5.04 9.71
N VAL A 110 -15.00 -5.46 8.62
CA VAL A 110 -14.80 -4.86 7.30
C VAL A 110 -15.24 -3.40 7.28
N LEU A 111 -16.42 -3.09 7.85
CA LEU A 111 -16.92 -1.71 7.94
C LEU A 111 -16.02 -0.82 8.80
N GLU A 112 -15.50 -1.34 9.92
CA GLU A 112 -14.51 -0.63 10.74
C GLU A 112 -13.23 -0.35 9.94
N THR A 113 -12.72 -1.35 9.23
CA THR A 113 -11.52 -1.21 8.37
C THR A 113 -11.75 -0.17 7.26
N MET A 114 -12.92 -0.16 6.64
CA MET A 114 -13.27 0.86 5.64
C MET A 114 -13.31 2.26 6.25
N ASN A 115 -13.85 2.41 7.47
CA ASN A 115 -13.85 3.67 8.18
C ASN A 115 -12.42 4.11 8.54
N ASP A 116 -11.58 3.20 9.03
CA ASP A 116 -10.16 3.49 9.31
C ASP A 116 -9.43 4.01 8.07
N LEU A 117 -9.64 3.37 6.92
CA LEU A 117 -9.07 3.80 5.64
C LEU A 117 -9.58 5.19 5.24
N TYR A 118 -10.89 5.43 5.35
CA TYR A 118 -11.50 6.73 5.05
C TYR A 118 -10.93 7.85 5.93
N GLN A 119 -10.82 7.63 7.25
CA GLN A 119 -10.28 8.60 8.20
C GLN A 119 -8.78 8.90 7.96
N ASN A 120 -8.05 7.98 7.33
CA ASN A 120 -6.66 8.17 6.94
C ASN A 120 -6.49 8.69 5.49
N GLY A 121 -7.58 9.15 4.85
CA GLY A 121 -7.56 9.85 3.57
C GLY A 121 -7.39 8.93 2.36
N VAL A 122 -7.81 7.67 2.45
CA VAL A 122 -7.81 6.77 1.30
C VAL A 122 -8.94 7.13 0.34
N HIS A 123 -8.60 7.38 -0.91
CA HIS A 123 -9.54 7.80 -1.94
C HIS A 123 -10.18 6.62 -2.69
N ILE A 124 -9.44 5.52 -2.81
CA ILE A 124 -9.84 4.35 -3.58
C ILE A 124 -9.63 3.11 -2.73
N LEU A 125 -10.66 2.29 -2.59
CA LEU A 125 -10.59 0.99 -1.93
C LEU A 125 -10.98 -0.12 -2.91
N THR A 126 -10.13 -1.13 -3.03
CA THR A 126 -10.44 -2.38 -3.74
C THR A 126 -10.79 -3.46 -2.71
N LEU A 127 -11.94 -4.08 -2.89
CA LEU A 127 -12.31 -5.29 -2.16
C LEU A 127 -12.17 -6.48 -3.11
N GLY A 128 -11.27 -7.40 -2.76
CA GLY A 128 -11.01 -8.62 -3.53
C GLY A 128 -11.47 -9.86 -2.76
N GLN A 129 -11.78 -10.94 -3.44
CA GLN A 129 -12.07 -12.21 -2.80
C GLN A 129 -10.78 -13.02 -2.63
N TYR A 130 -10.54 -13.52 -1.42
CA TYR A 130 -9.51 -14.52 -1.17
C TYR A 130 -9.95 -15.87 -1.74
N LEU A 131 -9.13 -16.46 -2.58
CA LEU A 131 -9.36 -17.80 -3.14
C LEU A 131 -8.29 -18.73 -2.60
N GLN A 132 -8.70 -19.65 -1.74
CA GLN A 132 -7.82 -20.70 -1.25
C GLN A 132 -7.73 -21.82 -2.29
N PHE A 133 -6.51 -22.17 -2.71
CA PHE A 133 -6.31 -23.38 -3.48
C PHE A 133 -6.50 -24.59 -2.57
N ILE A 134 -7.51 -25.41 -2.88
CA ILE A 134 -7.70 -26.73 -2.25
C ILE A 134 -7.04 -27.73 -3.19
N PHE A 135 -5.95 -28.33 -2.74
CA PHE A 135 -5.32 -29.48 -3.40
C PHE A 135 -5.96 -30.77 -2.93
#